data_95a7143c439cc7662d409c9aecb9661f
#
_entry.id   95a7143c439cc7662d409c9aecb9661f
#
_cell.length_a   1.000
_cell.length_b   1.000
_cell.length_c   1.000
_cell.angle_alpha   90.00
_cell.angle_beta   90.00
_cell.angle_gamma   90.00
#
_symmetry.space_group_name_H-M   'P 1'
#
loop_
_entity.id
_entity.type
_entity.pdbx_description
1 polymer ?
#
loop_
_entity_poly.entity_id
_entity_poly.type
_entity_poly.pdbx_seq_one_letter_code
_entity_poly.pdbx_strand_id
1 'polypeptide(L)'
;AITPLVASLTQLLREELNRLHTDYEARHKKGMARLDADTNWQQLEPEQRNSLLTTQKLTLADAPKVQVANTDEVLATLERLSLSSFTDRVAAIDSRFDAVLVSAAELMEPKAQFVKLPSRTIKTDADIETWLADAKKEIAQALQKGPVILH
;
A
#
# COMPACT_ATOMS: atom_id res chain seq x y z
N ALA A 1 -1.83 -43.41 27.84
CA ALA A 1 -2.84 -42.45 28.07
C ALA A 1 -2.89 -41.35 27.01
N ILE A 2 -4.06 -41.11 26.43
CA ILE A 2 -4.30 -40.15 25.38
C ILE A 2 -4.16 -38.72 25.90
N THR A 3 -4.57 -38.43 27.14
CA THR A 3 -4.60 -37.10 27.73
C THR A 3 -3.24 -36.36 27.74
N PRO A 4 -2.11 -36.98 28.16
CA PRO A 4 -0.81 -36.31 28.12
C PRO A 4 -0.35 -35.99 26.68
N LEU A 5 -0.66 -36.85 25.71
CA LEU A 5 -0.32 -36.61 24.30
C LEU A 5 -1.13 -35.40 23.74
N VAL A 6 -2.43 -35.35 24.05
CA VAL A 6 -3.30 -34.21 23.63
C VAL A 6 -2.82 -32.91 24.26
N ALA A 7 -2.47 -32.91 25.54
CA ALA A 7 -1.93 -31.74 26.24
C ALA A 7 -0.61 -31.27 25.62
N SER A 8 0.30 -32.21 25.27
CA SER A 8 1.56 -31.86 24.60
C SER A 8 1.35 -31.27 23.21
N LEU A 9 0.46 -31.85 22.42
CA LEU A 9 0.11 -31.33 21.08
C LEU A 9 -0.53 -29.94 21.18
N THR A 10 -1.47 -29.77 22.11
CA THR A 10 -2.10 -28.46 22.34
C THR A 10 -1.07 -27.40 22.72
N GLN A 11 -0.09 -27.75 23.54
CA GLN A 11 0.98 -26.82 23.93
C GLN A 11 1.84 -26.42 22.72
N LEU A 12 2.21 -27.38 21.86
CA LEU A 12 2.96 -27.09 20.64
C LEU A 12 2.18 -26.19 19.68
N LEU A 13 0.89 -26.43 19.50
CA LEU A 13 0.01 -25.60 18.67
C LEU A 13 -0.12 -24.19 19.23
N ARG A 14 -0.27 -24.07 20.55
CA ARG A 14 -0.30 -22.78 21.25
C ARG A 14 0.98 -21.98 21.02
N GLU A 15 2.13 -22.61 21.19
CA GLU A 15 3.43 -21.99 21.00
C GLU A 15 3.60 -21.52 19.55
N GLU A 16 3.20 -22.32 18.58
CA GLU A 16 3.28 -21.96 17.16
C GLU A 16 2.32 -20.83 16.80
N LEU A 17 1.09 -20.82 17.29
CA LEU A 17 0.14 -19.73 17.10
C LEU A 17 0.67 -18.42 17.71
N ASN A 18 1.23 -18.47 18.91
CA ASN A 18 1.82 -17.30 19.55
C ASN A 18 3.05 -16.80 18.79
N ARG A 19 3.88 -17.70 18.29
CA ARG A 19 5.05 -17.36 17.47
C ARG A 19 4.64 -16.63 16.20
N LEU A 20 3.66 -17.16 15.48
CA LEU A 20 3.13 -16.54 14.26
C LEU A 20 2.48 -15.18 14.54
N HIS A 21 1.74 -15.06 15.63
CA HIS A 21 1.12 -13.82 16.04
C HIS A 21 2.18 -12.74 16.37
N THR A 22 3.20 -13.10 17.13
CA THR A 22 4.33 -12.20 17.45
C THR A 22 5.07 -11.77 16.19
N ASP A 23 5.34 -12.69 15.27
CA ASP A 23 5.98 -12.39 14.00
C ASP A 23 5.11 -11.46 13.14
N TYR A 24 3.79 -11.70 13.09
CA TYR A 24 2.84 -10.81 12.42
C TYR A 24 2.93 -9.39 12.97
N GLU A 25 2.82 -9.24 14.29
CA GLU A 25 2.86 -7.92 14.93
C GLU A 25 4.19 -7.19 14.68
N ALA A 26 5.31 -7.91 14.77
CA ALA A 26 6.63 -7.34 14.53
C ALA A 26 6.80 -6.86 13.08
N ARG A 27 6.38 -7.65 12.11
CA ARG A 27 6.42 -7.30 10.69
C ARG A 27 5.48 -6.16 10.36
N HIS A 28 4.27 -6.18 10.91
CA HIS A 28 3.30 -5.12 10.74
C HIS A 28 3.81 -3.78 11.29
N LYS A 29 4.34 -3.79 12.51
CA LYS A 29 4.95 -2.61 13.13
C LYS A 29 6.11 -2.06 12.31
N LYS A 30 6.99 -2.94 11.82
CA LYS A 30 8.09 -2.56 10.94
C LYS A 30 7.59 -1.94 9.64
N GLY A 31 6.55 -2.55 9.04
CA GLY A 31 5.92 -2.04 7.83
C GLY A 31 5.31 -0.65 8.02
N MET A 32 4.58 -0.44 9.11
CA MET A 32 4.02 0.88 9.44
C MET A 32 5.13 1.93 9.64
N ALA A 33 6.22 1.58 10.31
CA ALA A 33 7.37 2.49 10.47
C ALA A 33 8.00 2.86 9.11
N ARG A 34 8.07 1.92 8.16
CA ARG A 34 8.52 2.20 6.79
C ARG A 34 7.60 3.18 6.07
N LEU A 35 6.28 3.03 6.23
CA LEU A 35 5.31 3.98 5.66
C LEU A 35 5.49 5.37 6.27
N ASP A 36 5.58 5.46 7.59
CA ASP A 36 5.73 6.74 8.28
C ASP A 36 7.01 7.48 7.89
N ALA A 37 8.04 6.76 7.49
CA ALA A 37 9.30 7.33 6.98
C ALA A 37 9.25 7.70 5.49
N ASP A 38 8.24 7.27 4.74
CA ASP A 38 8.12 7.51 3.31
C ASP A 38 7.50 8.88 3.01
N THR A 39 8.17 9.66 2.17
CA THR A 39 7.73 11.03 1.84
C THR A 39 6.41 11.08 1.07
N ASN A 40 6.18 10.13 0.17
CA ASN A 40 4.92 10.05 -0.58
C ASN A 40 3.75 9.72 0.36
N TRP A 41 3.95 8.75 1.25
CA TRP A 41 2.96 8.40 2.26
C TRP A 41 2.60 9.57 3.17
N GLN A 42 3.58 10.33 3.62
CA GLN A 42 3.37 11.50 4.48
C GLN A 42 2.51 12.58 3.82
N GLN A 43 2.54 12.68 2.51
CA GLN A 43 1.76 13.66 1.74
C GLN A 43 0.33 13.20 1.43
N LEU A 44 0.01 11.93 1.62
CA LEU A 44 -1.34 11.41 1.40
C LEU A 44 -2.32 11.89 2.47
N GLU A 45 -3.54 12.15 2.03
CA GLU A 45 -4.64 12.41 2.95
C GLU A 45 -5.00 11.16 3.78
N PRO A 46 -5.53 11.32 5.01
CA PRO A 46 -5.89 10.18 5.86
C PRO A 46 -6.80 9.15 5.18
N GLU A 47 -7.74 9.59 4.37
CA GLU A 47 -8.65 8.71 3.62
C GLU A 47 -7.90 7.88 2.58
N GLN A 48 -6.94 8.47 1.88
CA GLN A 48 -6.09 7.78 0.91
C GLN A 48 -5.22 6.72 1.59
N ARG A 49 -4.60 7.07 2.72
CA ARG A 49 -3.81 6.12 3.53
C ARG A 49 -4.65 4.93 3.97
N ASN A 50 -5.83 5.21 4.51
CA ASN A 50 -6.75 4.16 4.97
C ASN A 50 -7.21 3.26 3.81
N SER A 51 -7.50 3.84 2.66
CA SER A 51 -7.88 3.09 1.45
C SER A 51 -6.78 2.13 1.00
N LEU A 52 -5.52 2.57 0.99
CA LEU A 52 -4.38 1.73 0.62
C LEU A 52 -4.18 0.58 1.62
N LEU A 53 -4.26 0.86 2.92
CA LEU A 53 -4.16 -0.17 3.96
C LEU A 53 -5.30 -1.18 3.86
N THR A 54 -6.52 -0.73 3.62
CA THR A 54 -7.69 -1.59 3.45
C THR A 54 -7.54 -2.50 2.23
N THR A 55 -7.10 -1.95 1.10
CA THR A 55 -6.89 -2.71 -0.15
C THR A 55 -5.86 -3.82 0.06
N GLN A 56 -4.81 -3.58 0.81
CA GLN A 56 -3.76 -4.56 1.10
C GLN A 56 -4.04 -5.41 2.35
N LYS A 57 -5.20 -5.23 3.00
CA LYS A 57 -5.58 -5.94 4.23
C LYS A 57 -4.55 -5.79 5.35
N LEU A 58 -4.14 -4.56 5.59
CA LEU A 58 -3.15 -4.19 6.61
C LEU A 58 -3.75 -3.36 7.76
N THR A 59 -5.07 -3.21 7.81
CA THR A 59 -5.74 -2.50 8.90
C THR A 59 -5.74 -3.31 10.20
N LEU A 60 -6.03 -2.66 11.32
CA LEU A 60 -6.17 -3.36 12.61
C LEU A 60 -7.28 -4.42 12.59
N ALA A 61 -8.33 -4.21 11.80
CA ALA A 61 -9.40 -5.19 11.64
C ALA A 61 -8.96 -6.46 10.90
N ASP A 62 -7.92 -6.37 10.09
CA ASP A 62 -7.37 -7.49 9.33
C ASP A 62 -6.39 -8.34 10.15
N ALA A 63 -5.96 -7.86 11.32
CA ALA A 63 -5.03 -8.58 12.18
C ALA A 63 -5.62 -9.94 12.61
N PRO A 64 -4.84 -11.02 12.56
CA PRO A 64 -5.31 -12.33 13.01
C PRO A 64 -5.68 -12.31 14.50
N LYS A 65 -6.85 -12.83 14.81
CA LYS A 65 -7.31 -12.98 16.20
C LYS A 65 -6.87 -14.32 16.74
N VAL A 66 -5.95 -14.32 17.69
CA VAL A 66 -5.38 -15.52 18.30
C VAL A 66 -5.82 -15.57 19.76
N GLN A 67 -6.54 -16.64 20.11
CA GLN A 67 -6.99 -16.94 21.46
C GLN A 67 -6.51 -18.34 21.82
N VAL A 68 -5.70 -18.45 22.86
CA VAL A 68 -4.98 -19.69 23.20
C VAL A 68 -4.95 -20.00 24.70
N ALA A 69 -5.89 -19.43 25.48
CA ALA A 69 -5.91 -19.61 26.93
C ALA A 69 -6.17 -21.07 27.35
N ASN A 70 -6.95 -21.80 26.55
CA ASN A 70 -7.26 -23.22 26.79
C ASN A 70 -7.33 -23.99 25.45
N THR A 71 -7.50 -25.31 25.56
CA THR A 71 -7.57 -26.20 24.37
C THR A 71 -8.69 -25.82 23.41
N ASP A 72 -9.87 -25.46 23.93
CA ASP A 72 -11.02 -25.10 23.10
C ASP A 72 -10.75 -23.83 22.29
N GLU A 73 -10.13 -22.84 22.88
CA GLU A 73 -9.71 -21.61 22.19
C GLU A 73 -8.67 -21.86 21.13
N VAL A 74 -7.68 -22.74 21.40
CA VAL A 74 -6.68 -23.14 20.41
C VAL A 74 -7.35 -23.78 19.20
N LEU A 75 -8.26 -24.74 19.43
CA LEU A 75 -8.99 -25.42 18.35
C LEU A 75 -9.89 -24.44 17.58
N ALA A 76 -10.61 -23.59 18.28
CA ALA A 76 -11.46 -22.57 17.64
C ALA A 76 -10.65 -21.59 16.79
N THR A 77 -9.46 -21.20 17.24
CA THR A 77 -8.55 -20.36 16.46
C THR A 77 -8.11 -21.07 15.18
N LEU A 78 -7.72 -22.36 15.28
CA LEU A 78 -7.28 -23.15 14.13
C LEU A 78 -8.41 -23.44 13.13
N GLU A 79 -9.66 -23.55 13.58
CA GLU A 79 -10.82 -23.67 12.69
C GLU A 79 -11.05 -22.41 11.85
N ARG A 80 -10.83 -21.25 12.44
CA ARG A 80 -10.97 -19.97 11.74
C ARG A 80 -9.76 -19.64 10.85
N LEU A 81 -8.59 -20.03 11.30
CA LEU A 81 -7.32 -19.71 10.66
C LEU A 81 -6.35 -20.88 10.82
N SER A 82 -6.20 -21.69 9.79
CA SER A 82 -5.23 -22.81 9.81
C SER A 82 -3.79 -22.28 9.95
N LEU A 83 -2.88 -23.12 10.46
CA LEU A 83 -1.46 -22.77 10.55
C LEU A 83 -0.86 -22.43 9.20
N SER A 84 -1.23 -23.16 8.14
CA SER A 84 -0.79 -22.88 6.78
C SER A 84 -1.23 -21.49 6.32
N SER A 85 -2.51 -21.17 6.46
CA SER A 85 -3.04 -19.86 6.10
C SER A 85 -2.43 -18.73 6.92
N PHE A 86 -2.18 -18.97 8.20
CA PHE A 86 -1.53 -17.99 9.08
C PHE A 86 -0.08 -17.74 8.67
N THR A 87 0.66 -18.81 8.38
CA THR A 87 2.05 -18.72 7.89
C THR A 87 2.11 -17.93 6.59
N ASP A 88 1.20 -18.18 5.64
CA ASP A 88 1.12 -17.47 4.37
C ASP A 88 0.79 -15.98 4.57
N ARG A 89 -0.10 -15.66 5.50
CA ARG A 89 -0.44 -14.26 5.83
C ARG A 89 0.77 -13.52 6.41
N VAL A 90 1.52 -14.14 7.31
CA VAL A 90 2.74 -13.55 7.88
C VAL A 90 3.80 -13.36 6.81
N ALA A 91 4.01 -14.33 5.95
CA ALA A 91 4.98 -14.24 4.86
C ALA A 91 4.63 -13.13 3.84
N ALA A 92 3.35 -12.84 3.65
CA ALA A 92 2.87 -11.85 2.69
C ALA A 92 2.94 -10.40 3.19
N ILE A 93 3.17 -10.15 4.48
CA ILE A 93 3.09 -8.79 5.06
C ILE A 93 4.06 -7.83 4.39
N ASP A 94 5.32 -8.22 4.24
CA ASP A 94 6.36 -7.32 3.68
C ASP A 94 6.01 -6.90 2.26
N SER A 95 5.57 -7.84 1.41
CA SER A 95 5.16 -7.55 0.04
C SER A 95 3.90 -6.67 -0.04
N ARG A 96 2.99 -6.80 0.91
CA ARG A 96 1.80 -5.94 1.00
C ARG A 96 2.17 -4.49 1.35
N PHE A 97 3.12 -4.29 2.26
CA PHE A 97 3.66 -2.96 2.53
C PHE A 97 4.43 -2.38 1.34
N ASP A 98 5.17 -3.22 0.61
CA ASP A 98 5.81 -2.79 -0.64
C ASP A 98 4.78 -2.30 -1.66
N ALA A 99 3.66 -3.00 -1.80
CA ALA A 99 2.56 -2.59 -2.67
C ALA A 99 1.92 -1.25 -2.24
N VAL A 100 1.79 -1.00 -0.94
CA VAL A 100 1.32 0.29 -0.42
C VAL A 100 2.29 1.41 -0.79
N LEU A 101 3.59 1.21 -0.64
CA LEU A 101 4.61 2.20 -0.99
C LEU A 101 4.59 2.54 -2.49
N VAL A 102 4.45 1.52 -3.35
CA VAL A 102 4.31 1.72 -4.80
C VAL A 102 3.06 2.53 -5.13
N SER A 103 1.92 2.16 -4.56
CA SER A 103 0.66 2.88 -4.77
C SER A 103 0.71 4.32 -4.26
N ALA A 104 1.37 4.56 -3.14
CA ALA A 104 1.57 5.92 -2.61
C ALA A 104 2.39 6.78 -3.57
N ALA A 105 3.46 6.22 -4.14
CA ALA A 105 4.27 6.90 -5.14
C ALA A 105 3.47 7.23 -6.40
N GLU A 106 2.67 6.30 -6.89
CA GLU A 106 1.79 6.48 -8.05
C GLU A 106 0.77 7.59 -7.83
N LEU A 107 0.17 7.67 -6.63
CA LEU A 107 -0.80 8.73 -6.29
C LEU A 107 -0.15 10.11 -6.21
N MET A 108 1.13 10.19 -5.84
CA MET A 108 1.88 11.44 -5.76
C MET A 108 2.55 11.83 -7.07
N GLU A 109 2.61 10.93 -8.06
CA GLU A 109 3.18 11.23 -9.36
C GLU A 109 2.30 12.26 -10.08
N PRO A 110 2.88 13.39 -10.54
CA PRO A 110 2.12 14.38 -11.29
C PRO A 110 1.57 13.76 -12.57
N LYS A 111 0.27 13.89 -12.78
CA LYS A 111 -0.37 13.40 -14.01
C LYS A 111 0.08 14.25 -15.19
N ALA A 112 0.44 13.58 -16.29
CA ALA A 112 0.75 14.26 -17.54
C ALA A 112 -0.49 15.03 -18.04
N GLN A 113 -0.27 16.26 -18.51
CA GLN A 113 -1.30 17.12 -19.05
C GLN A 113 -1.18 17.19 -20.58
N PHE A 114 -2.32 17.14 -21.25
CA PHE A 114 -2.38 17.33 -22.70
C PHE A 114 -2.58 18.80 -22.99
N VAL A 115 -1.67 19.38 -23.76
CA VAL A 115 -1.73 20.77 -24.21
C VAL A 115 -1.94 20.81 -25.72
N LYS A 116 -3.00 21.44 -26.13
CA LYS A 116 -3.25 21.73 -27.53
C LYS A 116 -2.63 23.10 -27.86
N LEU A 117 -1.72 23.10 -28.83
CA LEU A 117 -1.09 24.31 -29.27
C LEU A 117 -2.08 25.24 -29.98
N PRO A 118 -1.89 26.59 -29.89
CA PRO A 118 -2.77 27.52 -30.56
C PRO A 118 -2.83 27.28 -32.06
N SER A 119 -4.05 27.34 -32.62
CA SER A 119 -4.25 27.24 -34.05
C SER A 119 -4.19 28.64 -34.67
N ARG A 120 -3.37 28.83 -35.68
CA ARG A 120 -3.20 30.12 -36.36
C ARG A 120 -2.77 29.92 -37.81
N THR A 121 -3.24 30.79 -38.67
CA THR A 121 -2.73 30.88 -40.03
C THR A 121 -1.47 31.75 -40.08
N ILE A 122 -0.37 31.17 -40.57
CA ILE A 122 0.93 31.84 -40.68
C ILE A 122 1.08 32.39 -42.08
N LYS A 123 1.24 33.70 -42.22
CA LYS A 123 1.42 34.38 -43.50
C LYS A 123 2.74 35.14 -43.56
N THR A 124 3.30 35.53 -42.43
CA THR A 124 4.54 36.32 -42.32
C THR A 124 5.43 35.76 -41.22
N ASP A 125 6.71 36.21 -41.19
CA ASP A 125 7.65 35.86 -40.13
C ASP A 125 7.18 36.39 -38.77
N ALA A 126 6.51 37.54 -38.75
CA ALA A 126 5.92 38.09 -37.53
C ALA A 126 4.83 37.18 -36.94
N ASP A 127 4.07 36.51 -37.80
CA ASP A 127 3.07 35.51 -37.37
C ASP A 127 3.72 34.30 -36.68
N ILE A 128 4.88 33.88 -37.16
CA ILE A 128 5.67 32.78 -36.51
C ILE A 128 6.08 33.18 -35.10
N GLU A 129 6.64 34.38 -34.94
CA GLU A 129 7.10 34.89 -33.64
C GLU A 129 5.95 34.98 -32.63
N THR A 130 4.80 35.49 -33.06
CA THR A 130 3.62 35.61 -32.23
C THR A 130 3.09 34.20 -31.81
N TRP A 131 3.06 33.27 -32.76
CA TRP A 131 2.61 31.90 -32.47
C TRP A 131 3.54 31.21 -31.50
N LEU A 132 4.86 31.34 -31.68
CA LEU A 132 5.86 30.76 -30.75
C LEU A 132 5.71 31.35 -29.35
N ALA A 133 5.48 32.62 -29.19
CA ALA A 133 5.29 33.25 -27.90
C ALA A 133 4.03 32.72 -27.18
N ASP A 134 2.92 32.58 -27.90
CA ASP A 134 1.67 32.05 -27.37
C ASP A 134 1.82 30.56 -26.98
N ALA A 135 2.46 29.76 -27.82
CA ALA A 135 2.72 28.34 -27.55
C ALA A 135 3.60 28.17 -26.33
N LYS A 136 4.68 28.93 -26.21
CA LYS A 136 5.60 28.91 -25.07
C LYS A 136 4.87 29.23 -23.76
N LYS A 137 4.00 30.22 -23.79
CA LYS A 137 3.21 30.66 -22.62
C LYS A 137 2.29 29.52 -22.13
N GLU A 138 1.57 28.89 -23.04
CA GLU A 138 0.66 27.78 -22.68
C GLU A 138 1.40 26.55 -22.14
N ILE A 139 2.52 26.17 -22.77
CA ILE A 139 3.35 25.07 -22.31
C ILE A 139 3.94 25.37 -20.93
N ALA A 140 4.45 26.58 -20.71
CA ALA A 140 5.03 26.99 -19.44
C ALA A 140 4.00 26.97 -18.31
N GLN A 141 2.76 27.39 -18.56
CA GLN A 141 1.68 27.34 -17.57
C GLN A 141 1.31 25.88 -17.20
N ALA A 142 1.24 25.01 -18.19
CA ALA A 142 0.94 23.59 -17.97
C ALA A 142 2.06 22.89 -17.22
N LEU A 143 3.34 23.22 -17.48
CA LEU A 143 4.50 22.63 -16.79
C LEU A 143 4.50 22.90 -15.28
N GLN A 144 3.89 23.98 -14.83
CA GLN A 144 3.76 24.25 -13.38
C GLN A 144 2.88 23.22 -12.66
N LYS A 145 2.01 22.53 -13.39
CA LYS A 145 1.09 21.52 -12.84
C LYS A 145 1.59 20.09 -13.01
N GLY A 146 2.59 19.85 -13.83
CA GLY A 146 3.15 18.53 -14.10
C GLY A 146 3.72 18.38 -15.50
N PRO A 147 4.12 17.15 -15.89
CA PRO A 147 4.60 16.84 -17.24
C PRO A 147 3.57 17.20 -18.31
N VAL A 148 4.04 17.59 -19.50
CA VAL A 148 3.20 18.05 -20.62
C VAL A 148 3.37 17.11 -21.81
N ILE A 149 2.24 16.72 -22.41
CA ILE A 149 2.18 16.01 -23.69
C ILE A 149 1.59 16.95 -24.72
N LEU A 150 2.30 17.18 -25.81
CA LEU A 150 1.84 18.03 -26.91
C LEU A 150 1.06 17.22 -27.95
N HIS A 151 0.00 17.84 -28.46
CA HIS A 151 -0.80 17.32 -29.56
C HIS A 151 -0.44 18.01 -30.88
#